data_827c7ea77432044e8242a6a9103bef60
#
_entry.id   827c7ea77432044e8242a6a9103bef60
#
_cell.length_a   1.000
_cell.length_b   1.000
_cell.length_c   1.000
_cell.angle_alpha   90.00
_cell.angle_beta   90.00
_cell.angle_gamma   90.00
#
_symmetry.space_group_name_H-M   'P 1'
#
loop_
_entity.id
_entity.type
_entity.pdbx_description
1 polymer ?
#
loop_
_entity_poly.entity_id
_entity_poly.type
_entity_poly.pdbx_seq_one_letter_code
_entity_poly.pdbx_strand_id
1 'polypeptide(L)'
;MTKSIRSRALRTASGLLLAGTVTANAQDVVIWGGFPELTEYYERVAESLSGKYPDLNVIVEPIGLRDHEKRVALGLSSGLDDATVLELIGSTANRYIVNDLIQPAPESVSTFVNDDSNFEAFFQTTATVNGSVYGVPVFRGQGALFYNTDMLAAAGLEGPPKTMDEYDEYAAKLTQRDADGNPTVSGWSLRLSGGGGGIAEKFWINLHQHGGTLLEKDGNNYRAGYANEQGLAALKQYVDAVSGAKTVTVEMPADAAAFQREQTAMFIRESWVIGDTAKKAPDLNYKTAVLPRGSIALPVNLYVSGGSEEAQAAAWDFTIAANEPEHLIWMLDNVGWLPNRSGVDYSGVVAAKPQFGAFVDLPEDYVFFTLPSIEPINEILTRFAAQLVDAYADESLVGNDAAMLKVLKASAEETNTILDRAGILAK
;
A
#
# COMPACT_ATOMS: atom_id res chain seq x y z
N MET A 1 63.17 -10.29 45.08
CA MET A 1 62.57 -9.01 44.54
C MET A 1 61.21 -9.30 43.90
N THR A 2 60.19 -9.14 44.68
CA THR A 2 58.81 -9.50 44.38
C THR A 2 58.10 -8.26 43.86
N LYS A 3 57.63 -8.27 42.61
CA LYS A 3 56.74 -7.21 42.07
C LYS A 3 55.27 -7.66 42.09
N SER A 4 54.55 -7.00 42.94
CA SER A 4 53.10 -7.07 43.10
C SER A 4 52.33 -6.60 41.82
N ILE A 5 51.45 -7.46 41.32
CA ILE A 5 50.52 -7.13 40.25
C ILE A 5 49.20 -6.67 40.90
N ARG A 6 48.86 -5.38 40.76
CA ARG A 6 47.54 -4.84 41.15
C ARG A 6 46.51 -5.13 40.07
N SER A 7 45.53 -5.95 40.40
CA SER A 7 44.35 -6.18 39.62
C SER A 7 43.46 -4.91 39.61
N ARG A 8 43.16 -4.37 38.42
CA ARG A 8 42.12 -3.35 38.19
C ARG A 8 40.78 -4.05 38.07
N ALA A 9 39.90 -3.81 39.02
CA ALA A 9 38.49 -4.19 38.91
C ALA A 9 37.80 -3.35 37.86
N LEU A 10 37.26 -3.99 36.80
CA LEU A 10 36.33 -3.40 35.88
C LEU A 10 34.98 -3.20 36.60
N ARG A 11 34.58 -1.98 36.81
CA ARG A 11 33.20 -1.64 37.19
C ARG A 11 32.34 -1.65 35.93
N THR A 12 31.54 -2.68 35.74
CA THR A 12 30.41 -2.68 34.82
C THR A 12 29.37 -1.73 35.33
N ALA A 13 29.21 -0.60 34.65
CA ALA A 13 28.05 0.29 34.82
C ALA A 13 26.89 -0.34 34.07
N SER A 14 25.97 -0.99 34.79
CA SER A 14 24.69 -1.35 34.29
C SER A 14 23.86 -0.06 34.15
N GLY A 15 23.76 0.47 32.94
CA GLY A 15 22.81 1.52 32.61
C GLY A 15 21.39 0.92 32.67
N LEU A 16 20.63 1.25 33.72
CA LEU A 16 19.18 1.12 33.68
C LEU A 16 18.68 2.10 32.62
N LEU A 17 18.19 1.56 31.49
CA LEU A 17 17.26 2.26 30.63
C LEU A 17 15.97 2.38 31.45
N LEU A 18 15.74 3.54 32.05
CA LEU A 18 14.42 3.99 32.46
C LEU A 18 13.62 4.17 31.16
N ALA A 19 12.87 3.16 30.76
CA ALA A 19 11.72 3.34 29.92
C ALA A 19 10.76 4.22 30.73
N GLY A 20 10.76 5.51 30.43
CA GLY A 20 9.74 6.41 30.96
C GLY A 20 8.41 5.95 30.38
N THR A 21 7.59 5.31 31.19
CA THR A 21 6.17 5.16 30.90
C THR A 21 5.62 6.57 30.86
N VAL A 22 5.35 7.10 29.68
CA VAL A 22 4.51 8.28 29.51
C VAL A 22 3.15 7.85 30.05
N THR A 23 2.77 8.35 31.21
CA THR A 23 1.39 8.19 31.71
C THR A 23 0.50 9.00 30.79
N ALA A 24 -0.26 8.33 29.92
CA ALA A 24 -1.27 8.99 29.10
C ALA A 24 -2.24 9.74 30.02
N ASN A 25 -2.46 11.03 29.74
CA ASN A 25 -3.52 11.79 30.37
C ASN A 25 -4.87 11.34 29.78
N ALA A 26 -5.97 11.61 30.48
CA ALA A 26 -7.32 11.20 30.05
C ALA A 26 -7.74 11.72 28.66
N GLN A 27 -7.00 12.67 28.09
CA GLN A 27 -7.25 13.27 26.76
C GLN A 27 -6.15 13.00 25.74
N ASP A 28 -5.22 12.08 26.01
CA ASP A 28 -4.22 11.72 25.01
C ASP A 28 -4.87 10.83 23.93
N VAL A 29 -4.72 11.25 22.66
CA VAL A 29 -5.07 10.47 21.48
C VAL A 29 -3.79 10.00 20.82
N VAL A 30 -3.50 8.71 20.91
CA VAL A 30 -2.32 8.10 20.33
C VAL A 30 -2.69 7.46 18.98
N ILE A 31 -2.04 7.90 17.92
CA ILE A 31 -2.27 7.41 16.55
C ILE A 31 -1.15 6.45 16.18
N TRP A 32 -1.46 5.19 15.97
CA TRP A 32 -0.57 4.25 15.34
C TRP A 32 -0.72 4.34 13.82
N GLY A 33 0.27 4.95 13.15
CA GLY A 33 0.30 5.17 11.71
C GLY A 33 1.25 4.21 10.99
N GLY A 34 0.81 3.74 9.82
CA GLY A 34 1.58 2.89 8.90
C GLY A 34 2.25 3.65 7.76
N PHE A 35 1.99 4.97 7.67
CA PHE A 35 2.47 5.85 6.60
C PHE A 35 3.14 7.08 7.23
N PRO A 36 4.46 6.98 7.53
CA PRO A 36 5.19 8.03 8.26
C PRO A 36 5.12 9.43 7.64
N GLU A 37 4.93 9.51 6.34
CA GLU A 37 4.77 10.75 5.59
C GLU A 37 3.49 11.53 5.93
N LEU A 38 2.51 10.91 6.62
CA LEU A 38 1.26 11.54 7.06
C LEU A 38 1.37 12.20 8.44
N THR A 39 2.51 12.12 9.12
CA THR A 39 2.67 12.69 10.47
C THR A 39 2.24 14.16 10.52
N GLU A 40 2.76 15.01 9.63
CA GLU A 40 2.42 16.42 9.57
C GLU A 40 0.93 16.67 9.25
N TYR A 41 0.32 15.81 8.44
CA TYR A 41 -1.12 15.87 8.18
C TYR A 41 -1.93 15.66 9.45
N TYR A 42 -1.61 14.63 10.25
CA TYR A 42 -2.31 14.36 11.50
C TYR A 42 -2.06 15.43 12.57
N GLU A 43 -0.86 16.00 12.62
CA GLU A 43 -0.56 17.14 13.50
C GLU A 43 -1.42 18.36 13.16
N ARG A 44 -1.61 18.67 11.88
CA ARG A 44 -2.49 19.77 11.41
C ARG A 44 -3.97 19.51 11.75
N VAL A 45 -4.45 18.28 11.60
CA VAL A 45 -5.81 17.90 12.01
C VAL A 45 -5.97 18.10 13.51
N ALA A 46 -4.99 17.68 14.32
CA ALA A 46 -4.99 17.87 15.76
C ALA A 46 -5.06 19.34 16.16
N GLU A 47 -4.27 20.19 15.51
CA GLU A 47 -4.26 21.64 15.74
C GLU A 47 -5.63 22.26 15.49
N SER A 48 -6.38 21.82 14.48
CA SER A 48 -7.73 22.32 14.18
C SER A 48 -8.75 22.04 15.29
N LEU A 49 -8.52 21.00 16.10
CA LEU A 49 -9.38 20.61 17.20
C LEU A 49 -9.09 21.36 18.52
N SER A 50 -8.02 22.13 18.60
CA SER A 50 -7.60 22.84 19.83
C SER A 50 -8.66 23.76 20.43
N GLY A 51 -9.57 24.32 19.61
CA GLY A 51 -10.69 25.12 20.06
C GLY A 51 -11.78 24.32 20.79
N LYS A 52 -12.00 23.06 20.38
CA LYS A 52 -12.98 22.15 21.00
C LYS A 52 -12.39 21.37 22.17
N TYR A 53 -11.12 21.01 22.06
CA TYR A 53 -10.39 20.21 23.04
C TYR A 53 -9.08 20.91 23.41
N PRO A 54 -9.11 21.92 24.32
CA PRO A 54 -7.91 22.73 24.63
C PRO A 54 -6.76 21.92 25.26
N ASP A 55 -7.10 20.83 25.94
CA ASP A 55 -6.14 19.97 26.64
C ASP A 55 -5.85 18.66 25.87
N LEU A 56 -6.33 18.55 24.62
CA LEU A 56 -6.07 17.38 23.77
C LEU A 56 -4.60 17.32 23.39
N ASN A 57 -3.97 16.21 23.70
CA ASN A 57 -2.65 15.90 23.24
C ASN A 57 -2.72 14.76 22.20
N VAL A 58 -2.37 15.05 20.94
CA VAL A 58 -2.33 14.04 19.89
C VAL A 58 -0.89 13.60 19.68
N ILE A 59 -0.63 12.32 19.84
CA ILE A 59 0.69 11.70 19.71
C ILE A 59 0.65 10.80 18.46
N VAL A 60 1.40 11.17 17.43
CA VAL A 60 1.52 10.36 16.22
C VAL A 60 2.74 9.44 16.35
N GLU A 61 2.52 8.14 16.29
CA GLU A 61 3.55 7.11 16.34
C GLU A 61 3.68 6.40 14.98
N PRO A 62 4.40 6.98 14.01
CA PRO A 62 4.51 6.43 12.69
C PRO A 62 5.62 5.37 12.61
N ILE A 63 5.33 4.25 11.95
CA ILE A 63 6.33 3.28 11.52
C ILE A 63 5.98 2.77 10.13
N GLY A 64 6.95 2.15 9.43
CA GLY A 64 6.67 1.63 8.09
C GLY A 64 5.55 0.57 8.10
N LEU A 65 4.70 0.57 7.06
CA LEU A 65 3.45 -0.22 6.97
C LEU A 65 3.59 -1.67 7.45
N ARG A 66 4.63 -2.39 7.04
CA ARG A 66 4.77 -3.83 7.40
C ARG A 66 5.09 -4.06 8.88
N ASP A 67 5.80 -3.16 9.52
CA ASP A 67 6.06 -3.22 10.97
C ASP A 67 4.85 -2.69 11.75
N HIS A 68 4.11 -1.73 11.19
CA HIS A 68 2.84 -1.28 11.73
C HIS A 68 1.80 -2.42 11.77
N GLU A 69 1.64 -3.17 10.68
CA GLU A 69 0.74 -4.34 10.63
C GLU A 69 1.07 -5.38 11.72
N LYS A 70 2.38 -5.63 11.97
CA LYS A 70 2.83 -6.50 13.06
C LYS A 70 2.53 -5.91 14.43
N ARG A 71 2.81 -4.60 14.63
CA ARG A 71 2.53 -3.89 15.88
C ARG A 71 1.06 -3.97 16.24
N VAL A 72 0.17 -3.66 15.29
CA VAL A 72 -1.29 -3.73 15.52
C VAL A 72 -1.73 -5.16 15.84
N ALA A 73 -1.23 -6.16 15.10
CA ALA A 73 -1.58 -7.55 15.36
C ALA A 73 -1.17 -8.01 16.76
N LEU A 74 0.03 -7.65 17.21
CA LEU A 74 0.52 -7.98 18.56
C LEU A 74 -0.21 -7.17 19.63
N GLY A 75 -0.40 -5.87 19.45
CA GLY A 75 -1.06 -4.99 20.39
C GLY A 75 -2.49 -5.43 20.67
N LEU A 76 -3.33 -5.52 19.66
CA LEU A 76 -4.72 -5.92 19.81
C LEU A 76 -4.87 -7.34 20.38
N SER A 77 -4.03 -8.31 19.93
CA SER A 77 -4.11 -9.70 20.44
C SER A 77 -3.64 -9.84 21.87
N SER A 78 -2.78 -8.97 22.38
CA SER A 78 -2.30 -8.97 23.78
C SER A 78 -3.17 -8.12 24.73
N GLY A 79 -4.18 -7.43 24.20
CA GLY A 79 -5.03 -6.52 24.98
C GLY A 79 -4.30 -5.25 25.42
N LEU A 80 -3.26 -4.85 24.67
CA LEU A 80 -2.61 -3.56 24.89
C LEU A 80 -3.53 -2.44 24.39
N ASP A 81 -3.69 -1.44 25.24
CA ASP A 81 -4.57 -0.28 25.04
C ASP A 81 -3.75 1.00 24.81
N ASP A 82 -2.60 0.84 24.10
CA ASP A 82 -1.64 1.93 23.93
C ASP A 82 -2.00 2.86 22.76
N ALA A 83 -2.94 2.46 21.89
CA ALA A 83 -3.36 3.26 20.73
C ALA A 83 -4.84 3.59 20.80
N THR A 84 -5.17 4.87 20.62
CA THR A 84 -6.56 5.33 20.50
C THR A 84 -7.06 5.27 19.06
N VAL A 85 -6.19 5.57 18.09
CA VAL A 85 -6.49 5.53 16.65
C VAL A 85 -5.55 4.57 15.94
N LEU A 86 -6.11 3.68 15.13
CA LEU A 86 -5.39 2.74 14.26
C LEU A 86 -5.62 3.12 12.80
N GLU A 87 -4.54 3.37 12.08
CA GLU A 87 -4.55 3.59 10.63
C GLU A 87 -4.38 2.25 9.91
N LEU A 88 -5.44 1.73 9.28
CA LEU A 88 -5.41 0.40 8.66
C LEU A 88 -6.03 0.41 7.25
N ILE A 89 -5.47 -0.42 6.36
CA ILE A 89 -6.15 -0.78 5.12
C ILE A 89 -7.44 -1.51 5.49
N GLY A 90 -8.58 -1.08 4.92
CA GLY A 90 -9.92 -1.57 5.29
C GLY A 90 -10.04 -3.10 5.28
N SER A 91 -9.47 -3.76 4.26
CA SER A 91 -9.48 -5.23 4.18
C SER A 91 -8.73 -5.92 5.32
N THR A 92 -7.68 -5.29 5.87
CA THR A 92 -6.88 -5.89 6.95
C THR A 92 -7.51 -5.71 8.33
N ALA A 93 -8.41 -4.73 8.49
CA ALA A 93 -9.12 -4.48 9.75
C ALA A 93 -10.16 -5.57 10.06
N ASN A 94 -10.71 -6.23 9.02
CA ASN A 94 -11.81 -7.20 9.19
C ASN A 94 -11.51 -8.28 10.23
N ARG A 95 -10.29 -8.84 10.24
CA ARG A 95 -9.89 -9.88 11.21
C ARG A 95 -9.97 -9.42 12.67
N TYR A 96 -9.75 -8.12 12.93
CA TYR A 96 -9.83 -7.56 14.27
C TYR A 96 -11.29 -7.28 14.65
N ILE A 97 -12.08 -6.84 13.69
CA ILE A 97 -13.51 -6.55 13.86
C ILE A 97 -14.29 -7.83 14.16
N VAL A 98 -14.10 -8.90 13.40
CA VAL A 98 -14.83 -10.17 13.62
C VAL A 98 -14.40 -10.92 14.88
N ASN A 99 -13.29 -10.52 15.50
CA ASN A 99 -12.81 -11.01 16.79
C ASN A 99 -13.06 -10.02 17.94
N ASP A 100 -13.94 -9.04 17.75
CA ASP A 100 -14.35 -8.04 18.75
C ASP A 100 -13.20 -7.17 19.32
N LEU A 101 -12.09 -7.05 18.59
CA LEU A 101 -10.92 -6.26 18.99
C LEU A 101 -11.03 -4.78 18.55
N ILE A 102 -11.91 -4.46 17.62
CA ILE A 102 -12.30 -3.10 17.23
C ILE A 102 -13.82 -3.02 17.33
N GLN A 103 -14.31 -1.97 17.99
CA GLN A 103 -15.73 -1.79 18.26
C GLN A 103 -16.41 -0.95 17.17
N PRO A 104 -17.74 -1.08 16.97
CA PRO A 104 -18.49 -0.25 16.02
C PRO A 104 -18.37 1.24 16.34
N ALA A 105 -18.36 2.05 15.30
CA ALA A 105 -18.38 3.50 15.40
C ALA A 105 -19.71 4.00 15.99
N PRO A 106 -19.73 5.15 16.70
CA PRO A 106 -20.95 5.76 17.18
C PRO A 106 -21.86 6.22 16.04
N GLU A 107 -23.15 6.42 16.32
CA GLU A 107 -24.17 6.75 15.32
C GLU A 107 -23.83 8.01 14.51
N SER A 108 -23.23 9.03 15.12
CA SER A 108 -22.83 10.26 14.44
C SER A 108 -21.77 10.00 13.37
N VAL A 109 -20.80 9.13 13.65
CA VAL A 109 -19.76 8.72 12.70
C VAL A 109 -20.35 7.81 11.61
N SER A 110 -21.21 6.88 12.00
CA SER A 110 -21.92 6.00 11.04
C SER A 110 -22.77 6.80 10.07
N THR A 111 -23.45 7.86 10.54
CA THR A 111 -24.20 8.79 9.70
C THR A 111 -23.28 9.53 8.72
N PHE A 112 -22.13 10.02 9.19
CA PHE A 112 -21.14 10.70 8.37
C PHE A 112 -20.58 9.80 7.26
N VAL A 113 -20.27 8.53 7.59
CA VAL A 113 -19.70 7.57 6.62
C VAL A 113 -20.74 7.11 5.59
N ASN A 114 -21.99 6.90 6.01
CA ASN A 114 -23.08 6.43 5.15
C ASN A 114 -23.75 7.53 4.32
N ASP A 115 -23.27 8.77 4.42
CA ASP A 115 -23.75 9.87 3.58
C ASP A 115 -23.07 9.83 2.21
N ASP A 116 -23.83 9.57 1.15
CA ASP A 116 -23.35 9.49 -0.24
C ASP A 116 -22.70 10.79 -0.73
N SER A 117 -23.00 11.93 -0.10
CA SER A 117 -22.31 13.19 -0.37
C SER A 117 -20.88 13.23 0.18
N ASN A 118 -20.58 12.41 1.17
CA ASN A 118 -19.26 12.30 1.78
C ASN A 118 -18.41 11.19 1.14
N PHE A 119 -19.01 10.03 0.85
CA PHE A 119 -18.25 8.89 0.34
C PHE A 119 -19.06 8.09 -0.70
N GLU A 120 -18.41 7.68 -1.77
CA GLU A 120 -18.95 6.68 -2.68
C GLU A 120 -19.17 5.34 -1.98
N ALA A 121 -20.14 4.55 -2.44
CA ALA A 121 -20.49 3.24 -1.89
C ALA A 121 -19.28 2.29 -1.77
N PHE A 122 -18.30 2.39 -2.68
CA PHE A 122 -17.07 1.62 -2.64
C PHE A 122 -16.31 1.88 -1.32
N PHE A 123 -16.10 3.14 -0.93
CA PHE A 123 -15.38 3.51 0.29
C PHE A 123 -16.18 3.22 1.56
N GLN A 124 -17.50 3.47 1.54
CA GLN A 124 -18.39 3.11 2.65
C GLN A 124 -18.28 1.62 2.97
N THR A 125 -18.28 0.76 1.94
CA THR A 125 -18.16 -0.69 2.10
C THR A 125 -16.85 -1.11 2.78
N THR A 126 -15.74 -0.41 2.55
CA THR A 126 -14.45 -0.74 3.19
C THR A 126 -14.38 -0.42 4.68
N ALA A 127 -15.26 0.44 5.17
CA ALA A 127 -15.38 0.81 6.57
C ALA A 127 -16.48 0.03 7.30
N THR A 128 -17.23 -0.82 6.59
CA THR A 128 -18.45 -1.48 7.08
C THR A 128 -18.25 -3.01 7.13
N VAL A 129 -18.60 -3.62 8.24
CA VAL A 129 -18.60 -5.08 8.44
C VAL A 129 -19.94 -5.50 9.01
N ASN A 130 -20.61 -6.49 8.42
CA ASN A 130 -21.91 -6.99 8.84
C ASN A 130 -22.99 -5.89 9.03
N GLY A 131 -22.93 -4.82 8.22
CA GLY A 131 -23.88 -3.71 8.24
C GLY A 131 -23.59 -2.63 9.29
N SER A 132 -22.54 -2.75 10.07
CA SER A 132 -22.10 -1.73 11.02
C SER A 132 -20.83 -1.04 10.54
N VAL A 133 -20.75 0.28 10.72
CA VAL A 133 -19.55 1.07 10.44
C VAL A 133 -18.54 0.92 11.58
N TYR A 134 -17.27 0.75 11.29
CA TYR A 134 -16.20 0.57 12.27
C TYR A 134 -15.09 1.62 12.18
N GLY A 135 -14.94 2.28 11.04
CA GLY A 135 -13.91 3.28 10.81
C GLY A 135 -14.35 4.36 9.85
N VAL A 136 -13.50 5.35 9.64
CA VAL A 136 -13.74 6.46 8.70
C VAL A 136 -12.73 6.37 7.56
N PRO A 137 -13.16 6.28 6.28
CA PRO A 137 -12.26 6.31 5.14
C PRO A 137 -11.55 7.67 5.05
N VAL A 138 -10.23 7.68 4.79
CA VAL A 138 -9.48 8.94 4.67
C VAL A 138 -8.80 9.04 3.31
N PHE A 139 -7.97 8.06 2.95
CA PHE A 139 -7.22 8.08 1.70
C PHE A 139 -7.10 6.68 1.10
N ARG A 140 -6.56 6.61 -0.12
CA ARG A 140 -6.31 5.33 -0.79
C ARG A 140 -4.98 5.29 -1.51
N GLY A 141 -4.40 4.09 -1.56
CA GLY A 141 -3.42 3.72 -2.57
C GLY A 141 -4.13 3.34 -3.87
N GLN A 142 -3.70 3.92 -4.97
CA GLN A 142 -4.18 3.61 -6.32
C GLN A 142 -3.00 3.65 -7.27
N GLY A 143 -2.83 2.63 -8.12
CA GLY A 143 -1.72 2.55 -9.05
C GLY A 143 -1.98 3.32 -10.34
N ALA A 144 -0.95 4.02 -10.83
CA ALA A 144 -0.86 4.53 -12.19
C ALA A 144 0.55 4.30 -12.74
N LEU A 145 0.71 4.42 -14.05
CA LEU A 145 2.04 4.39 -14.68
C LEU A 145 2.74 5.73 -14.43
N PHE A 146 3.99 5.66 -13.98
CA PHE A 146 4.95 6.76 -14.00
C PHE A 146 5.98 6.50 -15.11
N TYR A 147 6.34 7.52 -15.87
CA TYR A 147 7.31 7.39 -16.93
C TYR A 147 8.20 8.64 -17.09
N ASN A 148 9.50 8.42 -17.27
CA ASN A 148 10.48 9.47 -17.51
C ASN A 148 10.34 9.96 -18.95
N THR A 149 10.00 11.24 -19.14
CA THR A 149 9.72 11.80 -20.46
C THR A 149 10.99 11.98 -21.31
N ASP A 150 12.13 12.24 -20.69
CA ASP A 150 13.39 12.43 -21.37
C ASP A 150 13.93 11.10 -21.91
N MET A 151 13.81 10.02 -21.12
CA MET A 151 14.18 8.68 -21.56
C MET A 151 13.29 8.20 -22.71
N LEU A 152 11.96 8.43 -22.63
CA LEU A 152 11.06 8.09 -23.72
C LEU A 152 11.43 8.86 -25.00
N ALA A 153 11.63 10.18 -24.89
CA ALA A 153 12.02 11.02 -26.02
C ALA A 153 13.34 10.58 -26.64
N ALA A 154 14.35 10.26 -25.83
CA ALA A 154 15.63 9.74 -26.29
C ALA A 154 15.52 8.41 -27.05
N ALA A 155 14.53 7.57 -26.69
CA ALA A 155 14.21 6.32 -27.38
C ALA A 155 13.26 6.49 -28.59
N GLY A 156 12.86 7.73 -28.92
CA GLY A 156 11.93 8.03 -30.01
C GLY A 156 10.48 7.61 -29.74
N LEU A 157 10.08 7.58 -28.46
CA LEU A 157 8.73 7.23 -28.02
C LEU A 157 7.94 8.51 -27.68
N GLU A 158 6.77 8.68 -28.31
CA GLU A 158 6.00 9.94 -28.22
C GLU A 158 5.03 10.02 -27.03
N GLY A 159 4.89 8.96 -26.23
CA GLY A 159 3.98 8.91 -25.10
C GLY A 159 4.03 7.58 -24.35
N PRO A 160 3.18 7.39 -23.33
CA PRO A 160 3.17 6.15 -22.57
C PRO A 160 2.61 4.97 -23.37
N PRO A 161 3.01 3.73 -23.02
CA PRO A 161 2.44 2.52 -23.62
C PRO A 161 0.94 2.42 -23.25
N LYS A 162 0.13 1.86 -24.17
CA LYS A 162 -1.33 1.75 -24.07
C LYS A 162 -1.81 0.31 -23.92
N THR A 163 -0.98 -0.67 -24.27
CA THR A 163 -1.26 -2.11 -24.17
C THR A 163 -0.12 -2.81 -23.47
N MET A 164 -0.37 -4.00 -22.93
CA MET A 164 0.68 -4.74 -22.22
C MET A 164 1.82 -5.16 -23.17
N ASP A 165 1.52 -5.41 -24.44
CA ASP A 165 2.56 -5.66 -25.46
C ASP A 165 3.44 -4.41 -25.68
N GLU A 166 2.85 -3.21 -25.72
CA GLU A 166 3.62 -1.97 -25.78
C GLU A 166 4.48 -1.73 -24.55
N TYR A 167 4.03 -2.17 -23.34
CA TYR A 167 4.86 -2.10 -22.13
C TYR A 167 6.14 -2.92 -22.30
N ASP A 168 6.06 -4.12 -22.87
CA ASP A 168 7.22 -4.99 -23.11
C ASP A 168 8.13 -4.42 -24.21
N GLU A 169 7.57 -3.90 -25.30
CA GLU A 169 8.34 -3.23 -26.35
C GLU A 169 9.08 -2.00 -25.81
N TYR A 170 8.41 -1.16 -25.00
CA TYR A 170 9.01 0.02 -24.40
C TYR A 170 10.10 -0.38 -23.40
N ALA A 171 9.83 -1.40 -22.57
CA ALA A 171 10.81 -1.93 -21.65
C ALA A 171 12.10 -2.35 -22.38
N ALA A 172 11.97 -3.06 -23.50
CA ALA A 172 13.12 -3.47 -24.31
C ALA A 172 13.89 -2.28 -24.90
N LYS A 173 13.19 -1.27 -25.44
CA LYS A 173 13.80 -0.07 -26.04
C LYS A 173 14.47 0.85 -25.02
N LEU A 174 13.92 0.94 -23.82
CA LEU A 174 14.37 1.85 -22.77
C LEU A 174 15.46 1.25 -21.87
N THR A 175 15.65 -0.08 -21.91
CA THR A 175 16.67 -0.75 -21.11
C THR A 175 18.06 -0.39 -21.61
N GLN A 176 18.88 0.19 -20.74
CA GLN A 176 20.30 0.41 -21.01
C GLN A 176 21.13 -0.68 -20.35
N ARG A 177 22.25 -1.05 -20.99
CA ARG A 177 23.08 -2.18 -20.56
C ARG A 177 24.54 -1.79 -20.48
N ASP A 178 25.26 -2.45 -19.58
CA ASP A 178 26.72 -2.39 -19.55
C ASP A 178 27.36 -3.24 -20.67
N ALA A 179 28.69 -3.28 -20.70
CA ALA A 179 29.47 -4.04 -21.67
C ALA A 179 29.24 -5.56 -21.58
N ASP A 180 28.79 -6.06 -20.43
CA ASP A 180 28.53 -7.46 -20.16
C ASP A 180 27.06 -7.83 -20.46
N GLY A 181 26.24 -6.84 -20.87
CA GLY A 181 24.84 -7.01 -21.23
C GLY A 181 23.86 -6.94 -20.05
N ASN A 182 24.33 -6.59 -18.85
CA ASN A 182 23.47 -6.43 -17.68
C ASN A 182 22.71 -5.10 -17.73
N PRO A 183 21.45 -5.06 -17.29
CA PRO A 183 20.70 -3.81 -17.27
C PRO A 183 21.26 -2.85 -16.21
N THR A 184 21.66 -1.65 -16.65
CA THR A 184 22.06 -0.51 -15.81
C THR A 184 20.92 0.46 -15.60
N VAL A 185 20.01 0.56 -16.57
CA VAL A 185 18.72 1.23 -16.47
C VAL A 185 17.65 0.24 -16.89
N SER A 186 16.66 0.02 -16.04
CA SER A 186 15.50 -0.81 -16.36
C SER A 186 14.52 -0.04 -17.24
N GLY A 187 14.06 -0.64 -18.32
CA GLY A 187 13.00 -0.02 -19.12
C GLY A 187 11.67 0.05 -18.40
N TRP A 188 11.32 -1.01 -17.66
CA TRP A 188 10.15 -1.06 -16.80
C TRP A 188 10.49 -1.80 -15.51
N SER A 189 10.36 -1.13 -14.37
CA SER A 189 10.57 -1.74 -13.06
C SER A 189 9.32 -2.50 -12.63
N LEU A 190 9.51 -3.78 -12.36
CA LEU A 190 8.55 -4.65 -11.71
C LEU A 190 8.94 -4.77 -10.23
N ARG A 191 7.95 -4.76 -9.32
CA ARG A 191 8.24 -4.94 -7.91
C ARG A 191 8.65 -6.39 -7.62
N LEU A 192 9.95 -6.59 -7.42
CA LEU A 192 10.57 -7.90 -7.20
C LEU A 192 11.00 -8.11 -5.74
N SER A 193 10.96 -7.06 -4.91
CA SER A 193 11.45 -7.08 -3.53
C SER A 193 10.55 -6.25 -2.60
N GLY A 194 10.93 -6.13 -1.33
CA GLY A 194 10.20 -5.35 -0.32
C GLY A 194 9.26 -6.18 0.55
N GLY A 195 9.28 -7.49 0.39
CA GLY A 195 8.63 -8.49 1.26
C GLY A 195 7.10 -8.44 1.32
N GLY A 196 6.54 -9.41 2.03
CA GLY A 196 5.11 -9.50 2.31
C GLY A 196 4.23 -9.53 1.06
N GLY A 197 2.95 -9.19 1.23
CA GLY A 197 1.94 -9.21 0.17
C GLY A 197 2.17 -8.24 -0.97
N GLY A 198 3.04 -7.23 -0.82
CA GLY A 198 3.20 -6.18 -1.83
C GLY A 198 3.66 -6.64 -3.20
N ILE A 199 4.41 -7.75 -3.31
CA ILE A 199 4.78 -8.36 -4.59
C ILE A 199 3.54 -8.95 -5.27
N ALA A 200 2.72 -9.70 -4.51
CA ALA A 200 1.48 -10.27 -5.01
C ALA A 200 0.46 -9.20 -5.40
N GLU A 201 0.36 -8.10 -4.66
CA GLU A 201 -0.49 -6.94 -5.01
C GLU A 201 -0.07 -6.34 -6.36
N LYS A 202 1.22 -6.16 -6.61
CA LYS A 202 1.71 -5.62 -7.89
C LYS A 202 1.54 -6.61 -9.03
N PHE A 203 1.77 -7.91 -8.77
CA PHE A 203 1.43 -8.94 -9.75
C PHE A 203 -0.07 -8.93 -10.07
N TRP A 204 -0.94 -8.72 -9.09
CA TRP A 204 -2.39 -8.64 -9.32
C TRP A 204 -2.76 -7.44 -10.21
N ILE A 205 -2.11 -6.28 -10.04
CA ILE A 205 -2.32 -5.15 -10.96
C ILE A 205 -2.01 -5.58 -12.40
N ASN A 206 -0.88 -6.25 -12.60
CA ASN A 206 -0.47 -6.75 -13.91
C ASN A 206 -1.42 -7.85 -14.45
N LEU A 207 -1.78 -8.81 -13.61
CA LEU A 207 -2.77 -9.84 -13.92
C LEU A 207 -4.11 -9.24 -14.38
N HIS A 208 -4.55 -8.14 -13.73
CA HIS A 208 -5.77 -7.43 -14.10
C HIS A 208 -5.67 -6.81 -15.50
N GLN A 209 -4.49 -6.28 -15.89
CA GLN A 209 -4.28 -5.76 -17.24
C GLN A 209 -4.43 -6.86 -18.31
N HIS A 210 -4.13 -8.12 -17.98
CA HIS A 210 -4.38 -9.28 -18.83
C HIS A 210 -5.82 -9.84 -18.71
N GLY A 211 -6.69 -9.21 -17.92
CA GLY A 211 -8.09 -9.62 -17.72
C GLY A 211 -8.30 -10.71 -16.67
N GLY A 212 -7.28 -11.00 -15.85
CA GLY A 212 -7.36 -11.97 -14.77
C GLY A 212 -7.67 -11.35 -13.40
N THR A 213 -7.88 -12.22 -12.42
CA THR A 213 -8.05 -11.84 -11.02
C THR A 213 -7.29 -12.79 -10.11
N LEU A 214 -6.89 -12.32 -8.93
CA LEU A 214 -6.20 -13.16 -7.94
C LEU A 214 -7.18 -14.15 -7.31
N LEU A 215 -8.35 -13.67 -6.90
CA LEU A 215 -9.40 -14.47 -6.28
C LEU A 215 -10.72 -14.26 -7.04
N GLU A 216 -11.36 -15.36 -7.42
CA GLU A 216 -12.72 -15.36 -7.92
C GLU A 216 -13.68 -15.51 -6.75
N LYS A 217 -14.74 -14.68 -6.73
CA LYS A 217 -15.77 -14.67 -5.69
C LYS A 217 -17.00 -15.43 -6.17
N ASP A 218 -17.52 -16.32 -5.31
CA ASP A 218 -18.82 -17.00 -5.48
C ASP A 218 -19.62 -16.88 -4.18
N GLY A 219 -20.59 -15.98 -4.16
CA GLY A 219 -21.32 -15.63 -2.94
C GLY A 219 -20.37 -15.06 -1.88
N ASN A 220 -20.25 -15.75 -0.74
CA ASN A 220 -19.30 -15.43 0.32
C ASN A 220 -18.01 -16.24 0.27
N ASN A 221 -17.87 -17.09 -0.74
CA ASN A 221 -16.73 -17.98 -0.90
C ASN A 221 -15.78 -17.46 -2.00
N TYR A 222 -14.56 -17.98 -2.00
CA TYR A 222 -13.50 -17.56 -2.92
C TYR A 222 -12.71 -18.77 -3.42
N ARG A 223 -12.10 -18.64 -4.58
CA ARG A 223 -11.10 -19.58 -5.09
C ARG A 223 -10.01 -18.84 -5.84
N ALA A 224 -8.84 -19.44 -5.99
CA ALA A 224 -7.77 -18.90 -6.81
C ALA A 224 -8.20 -18.74 -8.27
N GLY A 225 -8.04 -17.51 -8.83
CA GLY A 225 -8.49 -17.14 -10.17
C GLY A 225 -7.37 -16.96 -11.20
N TYR A 226 -6.13 -17.32 -10.88
CA TYR A 226 -4.96 -16.97 -11.70
C TYR A 226 -4.26 -18.17 -12.38
N ALA A 227 -4.70 -19.40 -12.16
CA ALA A 227 -4.11 -20.59 -12.79
C ALA A 227 -4.70 -20.87 -14.19
N ASN A 228 -4.68 -19.89 -15.07
CA ASN A 228 -5.29 -19.86 -16.40
C ASN A 228 -4.43 -19.10 -17.41
N GLU A 229 -4.96 -18.82 -18.60
CA GLU A 229 -4.26 -18.11 -19.67
C GLU A 229 -3.86 -16.66 -19.27
N GLN A 230 -4.70 -15.96 -18.51
CA GLN A 230 -4.44 -14.60 -18.05
C GLN A 230 -3.30 -14.58 -17.03
N GLY A 231 -3.31 -15.52 -16.09
CA GLY A 231 -2.21 -15.70 -15.13
C GLY A 231 -0.92 -16.11 -15.80
N LEU A 232 -1.00 -16.99 -16.82
CA LEU A 232 0.17 -17.37 -17.62
C LEU A 232 0.76 -16.13 -18.34
N ALA A 233 -0.07 -15.29 -18.97
CA ALA A 233 0.38 -14.09 -19.65
C ALA A 233 1.08 -13.12 -18.66
N ALA A 234 0.48 -12.90 -17.49
CA ALA A 234 1.07 -12.06 -16.46
C ALA A 234 2.40 -12.64 -15.93
N LEU A 235 2.48 -13.93 -15.63
CA LEU A 235 3.70 -14.56 -15.12
C LEU A 235 4.81 -14.55 -16.18
N LYS A 236 4.46 -14.81 -17.43
CA LYS A 236 5.40 -14.78 -18.56
C LYS A 236 6.06 -13.40 -18.68
N GLN A 237 5.30 -12.32 -18.57
CA GLN A 237 5.83 -10.96 -18.64
C GLN A 237 6.89 -10.71 -17.55
N TYR A 238 6.69 -11.18 -16.32
CA TYR A 238 7.67 -11.08 -15.25
C TYR A 238 8.89 -11.99 -15.46
N VAL A 239 8.68 -13.24 -15.84
CA VAL A 239 9.77 -14.19 -16.10
C VAL A 239 10.63 -13.70 -17.29
N ASP A 240 10.01 -13.24 -18.37
CA ASP A 240 10.73 -12.71 -19.51
C ASP A 240 11.50 -11.41 -19.17
N ALA A 241 10.91 -10.52 -18.36
CA ALA A 241 11.57 -9.29 -17.92
C ALA A 241 12.81 -9.56 -17.05
N VAL A 242 12.75 -10.55 -16.15
CA VAL A 242 13.84 -10.84 -15.19
C VAL A 242 14.86 -11.79 -15.78
N SER A 243 14.41 -12.93 -16.32
CA SER A 243 15.29 -14.06 -16.70
C SER A 243 15.45 -14.21 -18.20
N GLY A 244 14.47 -13.76 -19.00
CA GLY A 244 14.50 -13.82 -20.47
C GLY A 244 15.17 -12.60 -21.11
N ALA A 245 14.41 -11.56 -21.39
CA ALA A 245 14.89 -10.32 -22.02
C ALA A 245 15.80 -9.50 -21.10
N LYS A 246 15.79 -9.76 -19.80
CA LYS A 246 16.59 -9.07 -18.78
C LYS A 246 16.44 -7.56 -18.85
N THR A 247 15.18 -7.08 -18.85
CA THR A 247 14.85 -5.65 -18.87
C THR A 247 14.78 -5.04 -17.47
N VAL A 248 14.84 -5.88 -16.44
CA VAL A 248 14.89 -5.50 -15.02
C VAL A 248 15.83 -6.44 -14.27
N THR A 249 16.42 -5.98 -13.19
CA THR A 249 17.23 -6.80 -12.28
C THR A 249 16.66 -6.76 -10.86
N VAL A 250 16.78 -7.87 -10.13
CA VAL A 250 16.44 -7.97 -8.70
C VAL A 250 17.33 -7.11 -7.80
N GLU A 251 18.51 -6.71 -8.29
CA GLU A 251 19.46 -5.86 -7.58
C GLU A 251 19.14 -4.37 -7.63
N MET A 252 18.14 -3.97 -8.43
CA MET A 252 17.70 -2.58 -8.46
C MET A 252 17.14 -2.15 -7.10
N PRO A 253 17.36 -0.87 -6.69
CA PRO A 253 16.70 -0.31 -5.51
C PRO A 253 15.17 -0.42 -5.62
N ALA A 254 14.48 -0.20 -4.50
CA ALA A 254 13.02 -0.10 -4.51
C ALA A 254 12.56 0.86 -5.64
N ASP A 255 11.54 0.47 -6.35
CA ASP A 255 11.07 1.04 -7.62
C ASP A 255 10.96 2.58 -7.66
N ALA A 256 10.39 3.21 -6.61
CA ALA A 256 10.34 4.68 -6.51
C ALA A 256 11.74 5.32 -6.42
N ALA A 257 12.64 4.73 -5.61
CA ALA A 257 14.01 5.23 -5.50
C ALA A 257 14.81 5.01 -6.79
N ALA A 258 14.58 3.91 -7.50
CA ALA A 258 15.18 3.65 -8.81
C ALA A 258 14.70 4.69 -9.83
N PHE A 259 13.42 5.03 -9.84
CA PHE A 259 12.84 6.03 -10.74
C PHE A 259 13.41 7.43 -10.46
N GLN A 260 13.46 7.85 -9.19
CA GLN A 260 14.01 9.14 -8.77
C GLN A 260 15.52 9.29 -9.08
N ARG A 261 16.23 8.18 -9.21
CA ARG A 261 17.66 8.12 -9.59
C ARG A 261 17.87 7.85 -11.08
N GLU A 262 16.79 7.86 -11.86
CA GLU A 262 16.82 7.55 -13.31
C GLU A 262 17.38 6.15 -13.62
N GLN A 263 17.24 5.20 -12.70
CA GLN A 263 17.62 3.79 -12.86
C GLN A 263 16.48 2.92 -13.43
N THR A 264 15.28 3.49 -13.58
CA THR A 264 14.18 2.89 -14.32
C THR A 264 13.41 3.95 -15.10
N ALA A 265 13.00 3.64 -16.31
CA ALA A 265 12.28 4.56 -17.17
C ALA A 265 10.78 4.59 -16.90
N MET A 266 10.21 3.45 -16.49
CA MET A 266 8.77 3.28 -16.23
C MET A 266 8.56 2.42 -14.99
N PHE A 267 7.47 2.68 -14.24
CA PHE A 267 6.99 1.81 -13.17
C PHE A 267 5.55 2.14 -12.79
N ILE A 268 4.87 1.22 -12.10
CA ILE A 268 3.50 1.41 -11.60
C ILE A 268 3.56 1.64 -10.09
N ARG A 269 3.07 2.80 -9.65
CA ARG A 269 3.03 3.14 -8.21
C ARG A 269 1.84 4.01 -7.86
N GLU A 270 1.66 4.15 -6.55
CA GLU A 270 0.64 5.00 -5.94
C GLU A 270 1.05 6.49 -6.02
N SER A 271 0.06 7.36 -5.89
CA SER A 271 0.17 8.82 -6.08
C SER A 271 1.13 9.53 -5.12
N TRP A 272 1.41 8.97 -3.93
CA TRP A 272 2.36 9.55 -2.97
C TRP A 272 3.76 9.79 -3.57
N VAL A 273 4.12 9.03 -4.61
CA VAL A 273 5.39 9.21 -5.33
C VAL A 273 5.50 10.60 -5.95
N ILE A 274 4.39 11.26 -6.27
CA ILE A 274 4.39 12.63 -6.80
C ILE A 274 4.99 13.59 -5.75
N GLY A 275 4.48 13.56 -4.52
CA GLY A 275 4.98 14.38 -3.42
C GLY A 275 6.40 14.02 -3.00
N ASP A 276 6.73 12.72 -2.98
CA ASP A 276 8.07 12.24 -2.64
C ASP A 276 9.11 12.64 -3.70
N THR A 277 8.76 12.53 -4.99
CA THR A 277 9.65 12.92 -6.11
C THR A 277 9.87 14.44 -6.13
N ALA A 278 8.85 15.24 -5.85
CA ALA A 278 9.00 16.69 -5.75
C ALA A 278 10.03 17.11 -4.68
N LYS A 279 10.19 16.31 -3.61
CA LYS A 279 11.16 16.56 -2.54
C LYS A 279 12.56 16.01 -2.85
N LYS A 280 12.64 14.81 -3.48
CA LYS A 280 13.89 14.05 -3.65
C LYS A 280 14.56 14.20 -5.01
N ALA A 281 13.76 14.47 -6.05
CA ALA A 281 14.22 14.61 -7.43
C ALA A 281 13.39 15.71 -8.14
N PRO A 282 13.47 16.98 -7.67
CA PRO A 282 12.65 18.08 -8.19
C PRO A 282 12.89 18.39 -9.68
N ASP A 283 14.06 18.05 -10.21
CA ASP A 283 14.43 18.28 -11.61
C ASP A 283 14.06 17.13 -12.54
N LEU A 284 13.48 16.04 -12.02
CA LEU A 284 13.11 14.87 -12.82
C LEU A 284 11.92 15.20 -13.73
N ASN A 285 12.11 15.05 -15.03
CA ASN A 285 11.06 15.21 -16.02
C ASN A 285 10.26 13.91 -16.16
N TYR A 286 9.03 13.89 -15.63
CA TYR A 286 8.16 12.73 -15.70
C TYR A 286 6.69 13.09 -15.84
N LYS A 287 5.93 12.14 -16.31
CA LYS A 287 4.47 12.19 -16.35
C LYS A 287 3.89 10.89 -15.79
N THR A 288 2.58 10.91 -15.62
CA THR A 288 1.80 9.72 -15.25
C THR A 288 0.79 9.39 -16.33
N ALA A 289 0.36 8.14 -16.37
CA ALA A 289 -0.72 7.71 -17.26
C ALA A 289 -1.62 6.69 -16.56
N VAL A 290 -2.89 6.71 -16.96
CA VAL A 290 -3.90 5.76 -16.51
C VAL A 290 -3.52 4.36 -17.00
N LEU A 291 -3.72 3.33 -16.18
CA LEU A 291 -3.52 1.94 -16.60
C LEU A 291 -4.64 1.51 -17.56
N PRO A 292 -4.37 0.62 -18.53
CA PRO A 292 -5.33 0.32 -19.60
C PRO A 292 -6.70 -0.20 -19.16
N ARG A 293 -6.78 -1.01 -18.09
CA ARG A 293 -8.02 -1.68 -17.68
C ARG A 293 -8.51 -1.34 -16.29
N GLY A 294 -7.71 -0.71 -15.47
CA GLY A 294 -8.05 -0.45 -14.09
C GLY A 294 -6.88 -0.64 -13.13
N SER A 295 -7.11 -0.44 -11.86
CA SER A 295 -6.08 -0.59 -10.84
C SER A 295 -6.65 -1.09 -9.52
N ILE A 296 -5.73 -1.61 -8.69
CA ILE A 296 -6.05 -1.84 -7.28
C ILE A 296 -6.32 -0.50 -6.59
N ALA A 297 -7.38 -0.44 -5.80
CA ALA A 297 -7.61 0.62 -4.84
C ALA A 297 -7.53 0.02 -3.43
N LEU A 298 -6.68 0.59 -2.60
CA LEU A 298 -6.45 0.18 -1.22
C LEU A 298 -6.88 1.30 -0.28
N PRO A 299 -8.17 1.40 0.06
CA PRO A 299 -8.65 2.40 1.01
C PRO A 299 -8.06 2.18 2.38
N VAL A 300 -7.58 3.27 2.98
CA VAL A 300 -7.07 3.34 4.35
C VAL A 300 -8.08 4.10 5.19
N ASN A 301 -8.47 3.48 6.29
CA ASN A 301 -9.45 4.00 7.22
C ASN A 301 -8.78 4.23 8.58
N LEU A 302 -9.32 5.18 9.35
CA LEU A 302 -8.99 5.37 10.75
C LEU A 302 -10.04 4.66 11.61
N TYR A 303 -9.56 3.82 12.51
CA TYR A 303 -10.37 3.07 13.47
C TYR A 303 -10.06 3.55 14.88
N VAL A 304 -11.09 3.70 15.72
CA VAL A 304 -10.88 4.01 17.13
C VAL A 304 -10.91 2.71 17.94
N SER A 305 -9.89 2.54 18.75
CA SER A 305 -9.71 1.38 19.63
C SER A 305 -9.45 1.88 21.06
N GLY A 306 -8.49 1.48 21.78
CA GLY A 306 -8.12 1.81 23.14
C GLY A 306 -8.34 3.24 23.66
N GLY A 307 -7.83 3.51 24.85
CA GLY A 307 -7.96 4.79 25.53
C GLY A 307 -9.23 4.95 26.38
N SER A 308 -9.33 6.06 27.13
CA SER A 308 -10.51 6.40 27.93
C SER A 308 -11.71 6.77 27.03
N GLU A 309 -12.91 6.82 27.60
CA GLU A 309 -14.12 7.25 26.87
C GLU A 309 -13.96 8.68 26.30
N GLU A 310 -13.31 9.58 27.04
CA GLU A 310 -13.03 10.95 26.60
C GLU A 310 -12.02 10.96 25.44
N ALA A 311 -10.96 10.14 25.52
CA ALA A 311 -9.98 10.00 24.45
C ALA A 311 -10.61 9.40 23.19
N GLN A 312 -11.47 8.39 23.31
CA GLN A 312 -12.21 7.81 22.20
C GLN A 312 -13.18 8.81 21.57
N ALA A 313 -13.88 9.63 22.33
CA ALA A 313 -14.76 10.67 21.80
C ALA A 313 -13.96 11.72 21.00
N ALA A 314 -12.82 12.17 21.53
CA ALA A 314 -11.93 13.09 20.81
C ALA A 314 -11.31 12.43 19.56
N ALA A 315 -10.98 11.14 19.63
CA ALA A 315 -10.48 10.38 18.50
C ALA A 315 -11.50 10.25 17.36
N TRP A 316 -12.78 10.01 17.66
CA TRP A 316 -13.83 10.01 16.63
C TRP A 316 -14.01 11.37 15.99
N ASP A 317 -14.00 12.47 16.78
CA ASP A 317 -14.01 13.81 16.20
C ASP A 317 -12.77 14.08 15.33
N PHE A 318 -11.61 13.58 15.74
CA PHE A 318 -10.39 13.63 14.95
C PHE A 318 -10.54 12.91 13.60
N THR A 319 -11.16 11.72 13.56
CA THR A 319 -11.36 10.98 12.30
C THR A 319 -12.30 11.73 11.34
N ILE A 320 -13.27 12.46 11.86
CA ILE A 320 -14.16 13.32 11.04
C ILE A 320 -13.39 14.55 10.57
N ALA A 321 -12.66 15.24 11.46
CA ALA A 321 -11.85 16.42 11.14
C ALA A 321 -10.77 16.12 10.09
N ALA A 322 -10.19 14.91 10.12
CA ALA A 322 -9.27 14.45 9.08
C ALA A 322 -9.89 14.47 7.68
N ASN A 323 -11.21 14.41 7.56
CA ASN A 323 -11.94 14.50 6.30
C ASN A 323 -12.43 15.92 5.94
N GLU A 324 -12.04 16.95 6.69
CA GLU A 324 -12.38 18.31 6.29
C GLU A 324 -11.64 18.70 5.00
N PRO A 325 -12.32 19.43 4.07
CA PRO A 325 -11.76 19.74 2.75
C PRO A 325 -10.37 20.36 2.78
N GLU A 326 -10.11 21.27 3.71
CA GLU A 326 -8.81 21.95 3.84
C GLU A 326 -7.66 20.98 4.18
N HIS A 327 -7.92 19.99 5.02
CA HIS A 327 -6.94 18.98 5.39
C HIS A 327 -6.68 18.00 4.25
N LEU A 328 -7.73 17.57 3.54
CA LEU A 328 -7.61 16.65 2.41
C LEU A 328 -6.90 17.31 1.21
N ILE A 329 -7.18 18.58 0.93
CA ILE A 329 -6.48 19.34 -0.10
C ILE A 329 -4.99 19.47 0.25
N TRP A 330 -4.69 19.79 1.53
CA TRP A 330 -3.30 19.85 1.99
C TRP A 330 -2.59 18.50 1.89
N MET A 331 -3.26 17.40 2.28
CA MET A 331 -2.70 16.05 2.18
C MET A 331 -2.37 15.68 0.73
N LEU A 332 -3.29 15.92 -0.20
CA LEU A 332 -3.06 15.64 -1.61
C LEU A 332 -1.89 16.48 -2.15
N ASP A 333 -1.85 17.77 -1.82
CA ASP A 333 -0.83 18.69 -2.33
C ASP A 333 0.56 18.40 -1.75
N ASN A 334 0.68 18.16 -0.43
CA ASN A 334 1.98 18.10 0.26
C ASN A 334 2.52 16.68 0.47
N VAL A 335 1.63 15.70 0.58
CA VAL A 335 1.99 14.29 0.78
C VAL A 335 1.78 13.47 -0.49
N GLY A 336 0.67 13.72 -1.19
CA GLY A 336 0.35 13.07 -2.47
C GLY A 336 -0.59 11.87 -2.36
N TRP A 337 -1.13 11.54 -1.18
CA TRP A 337 -2.14 10.51 -1.05
C TRP A 337 -3.50 10.99 -1.56
N LEU A 338 -4.24 10.10 -2.23
CA LEU A 338 -5.56 10.41 -2.80
C LEU A 338 -6.63 10.35 -1.72
N PRO A 339 -7.34 11.46 -1.45
CA PRO A 339 -8.47 11.43 -0.52
C PRO A 339 -9.60 10.52 -1.01
N ASN A 340 -10.35 9.97 -0.05
CA ASN A 340 -11.53 9.13 -0.33
C ASN A 340 -12.84 9.93 -0.31
N ARG A 341 -12.83 11.13 0.28
CA ARG A 341 -14.02 11.96 0.41
C ARG A 341 -14.47 12.54 -0.92
N SER A 342 -15.76 12.40 -1.22
CA SER A 342 -16.47 13.04 -2.33
C SER A 342 -16.75 14.52 -2.05
N GLY A 343 -17.11 15.27 -3.10
CA GLY A 343 -17.58 16.66 -2.96
C GLY A 343 -16.51 17.70 -2.62
N VAL A 344 -15.23 17.32 -2.60
CA VAL A 344 -14.10 18.25 -2.39
C VAL A 344 -13.49 18.61 -3.74
N ASP A 345 -13.25 19.89 -3.97
CA ASP A 345 -12.62 20.38 -5.21
C ASP A 345 -11.10 20.32 -5.12
N TYR A 346 -10.50 19.36 -5.82
CA TYR A 346 -9.04 19.18 -5.93
C TYR A 346 -8.45 19.80 -7.20
N SER A 347 -9.25 20.50 -8.02
CA SER A 347 -8.82 21.03 -9.33
C SER A 347 -7.61 21.93 -9.26
N GLY A 348 -7.46 22.72 -8.19
CA GLY A 348 -6.30 23.59 -7.97
C GLY A 348 -4.99 22.79 -7.80
N VAL A 349 -5.04 21.68 -7.08
CA VAL A 349 -3.88 20.80 -6.90
C VAL A 349 -3.52 20.11 -8.21
N VAL A 350 -4.53 19.59 -8.93
CA VAL A 350 -4.32 18.92 -10.23
C VAL A 350 -3.75 19.90 -11.27
N ALA A 351 -4.23 21.14 -11.29
CA ALA A 351 -3.70 22.17 -12.19
C ALA A 351 -2.22 22.49 -11.90
N ALA A 352 -1.84 22.53 -10.61
CA ALA A 352 -0.46 22.79 -10.20
C ALA A 352 0.45 21.57 -10.41
N LYS A 353 -0.09 20.35 -10.28
CA LYS A 353 0.62 19.07 -10.40
C LYS A 353 -0.13 18.13 -11.35
N PRO A 354 0.03 18.29 -12.69
CA PRO A 354 -0.74 17.54 -13.68
C PRO A 354 -0.57 16.02 -13.60
N GLN A 355 0.46 15.55 -12.89
CA GLN A 355 0.67 14.13 -12.61
C GLN A 355 -0.48 13.49 -11.84
N PHE A 356 -1.26 14.26 -11.09
CA PHE A 356 -2.46 13.72 -10.42
C PHE A 356 -3.59 13.37 -11.39
N GLY A 357 -3.58 13.90 -12.63
CA GLY A 357 -4.61 13.59 -13.64
C GLY A 357 -4.82 12.11 -13.87
N ALA A 358 -3.75 11.31 -13.93
CA ALA A 358 -3.86 9.86 -14.10
C ALA A 358 -4.54 9.10 -12.93
N PHE A 359 -4.84 9.79 -11.85
CA PHE A 359 -5.48 9.23 -10.66
C PHE A 359 -6.91 9.74 -10.44
N VAL A 360 -7.26 10.88 -11.03
CA VAL A 360 -8.56 11.54 -10.82
C VAL A 360 -9.36 11.67 -12.12
N ASP A 361 -8.72 11.83 -13.28
CA ASP A 361 -9.36 11.95 -14.58
C ASP A 361 -9.46 10.56 -15.23
N LEU A 362 -10.25 9.67 -14.63
CA LEU A 362 -10.35 8.28 -15.03
C LEU A 362 -11.45 8.07 -16.09
N PRO A 363 -11.27 7.12 -17.05
CA PRO A 363 -12.32 6.70 -17.95
C PRO A 363 -13.57 6.18 -17.19
N GLU A 364 -14.77 6.33 -17.76
CA GLU A 364 -16.01 5.86 -17.16
C GLU A 364 -16.04 4.34 -16.92
N ASP A 365 -15.34 3.57 -17.76
CA ASP A 365 -15.23 2.12 -17.68
C ASP A 365 -14.01 1.64 -16.87
N TYR A 366 -13.32 2.56 -16.19
CA TYR A 366 -12.16 2.22 -15.36
C TYR A 366 -12.57 1.41 -14.14
N VAL A 367 -11.95 0.24 -13.98
CA VAL A 367 -12.33 -0.70 -12.93
C VAL A 367 -11.39 -0.58 -11.74
N PHE A 368 -11.95 -0.30 -10.57
CA PHE A 368 -11.26 -0.51 -9.32
C PHE A 368 -11.52 -1.93 -8.80
N PHE A 369 -10.47 -2.59 -8.34
CA PHE A 369 -10.55 -3.78 -7.53
C PHE A 369 -9.78 -3.55 -6.23
N THR A 370 -10.13 -4.29 -5.19
CA THR A 370 -9.50 -4.18 -3.87
C THR A 370 -9.24 -5.56 -3.28
N LEU A 371 -8.43 -5.61 -2.25
CA LEU A 371 -8.25 -6.83 -1.48
C LEU A 371 -9.59 -7.22 -0.82
N PRO A 372 -10.03 -8.47 -0.94
CA PRO A 372 -11.24 -8.90 -0.26
C PRO A 372 -11.02 -8.87 1.26
N SER A 373 -12.06 -8.43 1.99
CA SER A 373 -12.06 -8.39 3.46
C SER A 373 -12.31 -9.78 4.03
N ILE A 374 -11.33 -10.69 3.85
CA ILE A 374 -11.34 -12.05 4.38
C ILE A 374 -10.15 -12.26 5.31
N GLU A 375 -10.34 -13.06 6.35
CA GLU A 375 -9.31 -13.29 7.37
C GLU A 375 -7.96 -13.73 6.78
N PRO A 376 -7.90 -14.75 5.87
CA PRO A 376 -6.63 -15.28 5.39
C PRO A 376 -5.94 -14.47 4.28
N ILE A 377 -6.43 -13.26 3.92
CA ILE A 377 -5.90 -12.52 2.76
C ILE A 377 -4.40 -12.25 2.86
N ASN A 378 -3.92 -11.87 4.05
CA ASN A 378 -2.50 -11.58 4.25
C ASN A 378 -1.61 -12.83 4.12
N GLU A 379 -2.10 -14.00 4.58
CA GLU A 379 -1.39 -15.27 4.40
C GLU A 379 -1.33 -15.63 2.91
N ILE A 380 -2.44 -15.53 2.20
CA ILE A 380 -2.54 -15.81 0.75
C ILE A 380 -1.53 -14.95 -0.01
N LEU A 381 -1.55 -13.62 0.20
CA LEU A 381 -0.65 -12.70 -0.50
C LEU A 381 0.82 -12.98 -0.18
N THR A 382 1.14 -13.26 1.08
CA THR A 382 2.53 -13.49 1.50
C THR A 382 3.07 -14.79 0.91
N ARG A 383 2.28 -15.86 0.91
CA ARG A 383 2.65 -17.16 0.33
C ARG A 383 2.81 -17.06 -1.18
N PHE A 384 1.84 -16.47 -1.84
CA PHE A 384 1.88 -16.27 -3.27
C PHE A 384 3.07 -15.39 -3.69
N ALA A 385 3.36 -14.31 -2.96
CA ALA A 385 4.52 -13.46 -3.21
C ALA A 385 5.86 -14.23 -3.16
N ALA A 386 6.01 -15.16 -2.21
CA ALA A 386 7.22 -15.99 -2.11
C ALA A 386 7.37 -16.88 -3.36
N GLN A 387 6.30 -17.53 -3.80
CA GLN A 387 6.30 -18.38 -5.00
C GLN A 387 6.56 -17.58 -6.29
N LEU A 388 6.04 -16.36 -6.37
CA LEU A 388 6.30 -15.46 -7.50
C LEU A 388 7.78 -15.08 -7.60
N VAL A 389 8.42 -14.75 -6.47
CA VAL A 389 9.86 -14.41 -6.44
C VAL A 389 10.70 -15.57 -6.94
N ASP A 390 10.41 -16.80 -6.47
CA ASP A 390 11.11 -18.00 -6.93
C ASP A 390 10.90 -18.22 -8.44
N ALA A 391 9.67 -18.02 -8.94
CA ALA A 391 9.36 -18.17 -10.36
C ALA A 391 10.06 -17.12 -11.24
N TYR A 392 10.15 -15.85 -10.79
CA TYR A 392 10.80 -14.80 -11.56
C TYR A 392 12.30 -15.06 -11.78
N ALA A 393 12.95 -15.71 -10.82
CA ALA A 393 14.37 -16.03 -10.87
C ALA A 393 14.69 -17.37 -11.56
N ASP A 394 13.67 -18.17 -11.90
CA ASP A 394 13.87 -19.49 -12.53
C ASP A 394 14.02 -19.38 -14.05
N GLU A 395 15.26 -19.36 -14.53
CA GLU A 395 15.58 -19.32 -15.96
C GLU A 395 14.98 -20.47 -16.76
N SER A 396 14.65 -21.63 -16.14
CA SER A 396 14.04 -22.78 -16.81
C SER A 396 12.59 -22.53 -17.25
N LEU A 397 11.97 -21.48 -16.72
CA LEU A 397 10.61 -21.07 -17.08
C LEU A 397 10.59 -20.23 -18.37
N VAL A 398 11.71 -19.64 -18.79
CA VAL A 398 11.77 -18.79 -20.00
C VAL A 398 11.35 -19.58 -21.23
N GLY A 399 10.30 -19.12 -21.92
CA GLY A 399 9.72 -19.80 -23.08
C GLY A 399 9.04 -21.14 -22.78
N ASN A 400 8.80 -21.48 -21.53
CA ASN A 400 8.19 -22.76 -21.09
C ASN A 400 6.81 -22.55 -20.45
N ASP A 401 5.82 -22.25 -21.28
CA ASP A 401 4.44 -21.98 -20.85
C ASP A 401 3.85 -23.13 -20.00
N ALA A 402 4.16 -24.38 -20.31
CA ALA A 402 3.68 -25.54 -19.57
C ALA A 402 4.25 -25.58 -18.14
N ALA A 403 5.53 -25.26 -17.97
CA ALA A 403 6.16 -25.18 -16.65
C ALA A 403 5.61 -24.01 -15.83
N MET A 404 5.46 -22.81 -16.43
CA MET A 404 4.84 -21.64 -15.77
C MET A 404 3.40 -21.93 -15.33
N LEU A 405 2.60 -22.58 -16.17
CA LEU A 405 1.23 -22.96 -15.81
C LEU A 405 1.21 -23.99 -14.67
N LYS A 406 2.19 -24.89 -14.61
CA LYS A 406 2.34 -25.83 -13.48
C LYS A 406 2.66 -25.08 -12.18
N VAL A 407 3.51 -24.07 -12.19
CA VAL A 407 3.80 -23.22 -11.02
C VAL A 407 2.52 -22.53 -10.56
N LEU A 408 1.77 -21.88 -11.47
CA LEU A 408 0.51 -21.21 -11.13
C LEU A 408 -0.52 -22.17 -10.55
N LYS A 409 -0.64 -23.40 -11.06
CA LYS A 409 -1.55 -24.41 -10.53
C LYS A 409 -1.18 -24.84 -9.11
N ALA A 410 0.11 -25.08 -8.85
CA ALA A 410 0.58 -25.41 -7.49
C ALA A 410 0.32 -24.26 -6.51
N SER A 411 0.55 -23.02 -6.92
CA SER A 411 0.22 -21.83 -6.13
C SER A 411 -1.28 -21.69 -5.86
N ALA A 412 -2.10 -21.97 -6.85
CA ALA A 412 -3.56 -21.92 -6.72
C ALA A 412 -4.09 -23.02 -5.77
N GLU A 413 -3.51 -24.22 -5.80
CA GLU A 413 -3.82 -25.29 -4.84
C GLU A 413 -3.49 -24.87 -3.40
N GLU A 414 -2.35 -24.19 -3.16
CA GLU A 414 -2.02 -23.67 -1.84
C GLU A 414 -3.01 -22.58 -1.40
N THR A 415 -3.32 -21.62 -2.29
CA THR A 415 -4.34 -20.59 -2.02
C THR A 415 -5.69 -21.23 -1.67
N ASN A 416 -6.14 -22.21 -2.42
CA ASN A 416 -7.40 -22.91 -2.18
C ASN A 416 -7.37 -23.71 -0.86
N THR A 417 -6.23 -24.28 -0.49
CA THR A 417 -6.04 -24.95 0.81
C THR A 417 -6.19 -23.96 1.98
N ILE A 418 -5.67 -22.74 1.85
CA ILE A 418 -5.83 -21.68 2.86
C ILE A 418 -7.30 -21.28 2.98
N LEU A 419 -7.98 -21.10 1.85
CA LEU A 419 -9.41 -20.76 1.80
C LEU A 419 -10.30 -21.87 2.39
N ASP A 420 -9.97 -23.13 2.12
CA ASP A 420 -10.68 -24.30 2.67
C ASP A 420 -10.53 -24.38 4.20
N ARG A 421 -9.30 -24.20 4.70
CA ARG A 421 -9.04 -24.13 6.15
C ARG A 421 -9.81 -23.01 6.84
N ALA A 422 -10.02 -21.89 6.16
CA ALA A 422 -10.83 -20.78 6.63
C ALA A 422 -12.35 -21.00 6.43
N GLY A 423 -12.78 -22.11 5.81
CA GLY A 423 -14.19 -22.44 5.58
C GLY A 423 -14.87 -21.59 4.50
N ILE A 424 -14.10 -20.94 3.64
CA ILE A 424 -14.60 -20.00 2.60
C ILE A 424 -14.14 -20.40 1.18
N LEU A 425 -13.78 -21.66 0.95
CA LEU A 425 -13.46 -22.14 -0.40
C LEU A 425 -14.73 -22.28 -1.22
N ALA A 426 -14.76 -21.68 -2.42
CA ALA A 426 -15.81 -21.90 -3.41
C ALA A 426 -15.71 -23.32 -3.99
N LYS A 427 -16.89 -23.97 -4.15
CA LYS A 427 -17.00 -25.36 -4.65
C LYS A 427 -16.88 -25.41 -6.18
#